data_bef79064bc152248b6bedc7986145306
#
_entry.id   bef79064bc152248b6bedc7986145306
#
_cell.length_a   1.000
_cell.length_b   1.000
_cell.length_c   1.000
_cell.angle_alpha   90.00
_cell.angle_beta   90.00
_cell.angle_gamma   90.00
#
_symmetry.space_group_name_H-M   'P 1'
#
loop_
_entity.id
_entity.type
_entity.pdbx_description
1 polymer ?
#
loop_
_entity_poly.entity_id
_entity_poly.type
_entity_poly.pdbx_seq_one_letter_code
_entity_poly.pdbx_strand_id
1 'polypeptide(L)'
;MLIRLGIVPLLFCMSAHAADPALARYTDAIGDRARAIAQLDDATILAEEAKLAPIASDLLRKVAPLIRKGGTGTAVQEFLLDQYAQHGWLPMMFGYRGYPAAVAVSVNNQVSAAPPTDVPFPDAALVKVELIAASAQAHVAQVWTFATPNATPAQRQLLMTARRALANGVAHVQGGERLANVGAAIQQELDAGHAVAVREFAGYAMGQARIQKPQVLGYKVEGDSPLMQPGQVLNVYVIAKAGTVGVRYQPPDFWSLLSTDGADGVMLSAMVEVTADGHRLLSRMLD
;
A
#
# COMPACT_ATOMS: atom_id res chain seq x y z
N MET A 1 47.47 4.71 27.49
CA MET A 1 46.22 4.54 28.26
C MET A 1 45.06 4.45 27.23
N LEU A 2 44.74 3.22 26.82
CA LEU A 2 43.76 2.94 25.77
C LEU A 2 42.35 2.86 26.43
N ILE A 3 41.49 3.78 26.09
CA ILE A 3 40.07 3.76 26.50
C ILE A 3 39.31 2.81 25.53
N ARG A 4 38.96 1.63 26.04
CA ARG A 4 38.00 0.72 25.34
C ARG A 4 36.60 1.30 25.44
N LEU A 5 36.07 1.79 24.31
CA LEU A 5 34.65 2.03 24.19
C LEU A 5 33.94 0.67 24.10
N GLY A 6 33.20 0.34 25.14
CA GLY A 6 32.30 -0.80 25.17
C GLY A 6 31.07 -0.50 24.29
N ILE A 7 30.91 -1.31 23.25
CA ILE A 7 29.67 -1.36 22.49
C ILE A 7 28.63 -2.04 23.37
N VAL A 8 27.70 -1.28 23.91
CA VAL A 8 26.49 -1.82 24.57
C VAL A 8 25.53 -2.23 23.45
N PRO A 9 25.19 -3.53 23.32
CA PRO A 9 24.15 -3.90 22.39
C PRO A 9 22.83 -3.35 22.94
N LEU A 10 22.21 -2.38 22.24
CA LEU A 10 20.82 -2.03 22.47
C LEU A 10 19.96 -3.27 22.11
N LEU A 11 19.60 -4.05 23.11
CA LEU A 11 18.48 -4.97 23.00
C LEU A 11 17.23 -4.13 22.77
N PHE A 12 16.81 -4.02 21.51
CA PHE A 12 15.46 -3.58 21.16
C PHE A 12 14.51 -4.65 21.71
N CYS A 13 13.96 -4.37 22.89
CA CYS A 13 12.79 -5.07 23.39
C CYS A 13 11.62 -4.63 22.49
N MET A 14 11.43 -5.31 21.35
CA MET A 14 10.20 -5.20 20.57
C MET A 14 9.09 -5.74 21.45
N SER A 15 8.33 -4.85 22.08
CA SER A 15 7.01 -5.22 22.60
C SER A 15 6.17 -5.60 21.39
N ALA A 16 6.22 -6.89 21.07
CA ALA A 16 5.34 -7.48 20.09
C ALA A 16 3.91 -7.19 20.56
N HIS A 17 3.15 -6.40 19.83
CA HIS A 17 1.72 -6.53 19.86
C HIS A 17 1.47 -8.01 19.61
N ALA A 18 0.89 -8.71 20.56
CA ALA A 18 0.57 -10.14 20.38
C ALA A 18 -0.28 -10.24 19.13
N ALA A 19 0.25 -10.93 18.12
CA ALA A 19 -0.49 -11.17 16.90
C ALA A 19 -1.84 -11.78 17.29
N ASP A 20 -2.91 -11.33 16.66
CA ASP A 20 -4.24 -11.89 16.87
C ASP A 20 -4.15 -13.43 16.74
N PRO A 21 -4.49 -14.22 17.77
CA PRO A 21 -4.42 -15.67 17.71
C PRO A 21 -5.22 -16.25 16.52
N ALA A 22 -6.27 -15.55 16.07
CA ALA A 22 -7.03 -15.94 14.89
C ALA A 22 -6.21 -15.86 13.59
N LEU A 23 -5.18 -15.02 13.54
CA LEU A 23 -4.28 -14.90 12.38
C LEU A 23 -3.13 -15.91 12.41
N ALA A 24 -2.76 -16.45 13.57
CA ALA A 24 -1.68 -17.42 13.71
C ALA A 24 -1.87 -18.67 12.82
N ARG A 25 -3.13 -19.06 12.56
CA ARG A 25 -3.50 -20.15 11.65
C ARG A 25 -3.01 -19.98 10.21
N TYR A 26 -2.68 -18.75 9.80
CA TYR A 26 -2.22 -18.46 8.44
C TYR A 26 -0.70 -18.52 8.26
N THR A 27 0.08 -18.60 9.35
CA THR A 27 1.55 -18.46 9.31
C THR A 27 2.21 -19.43 8.33
N ASP A 28 1.96 -20.72 8.46
CA ASP A 28 2.55 -21.74 7.57
C ASP A 28 1.99 -21.64 6.15
N ALA A 29 0.67 -21.47 6.03
CA ALA A 29 -0.01 -21.37 4.75
C ALA A 29 0.47 -20.19 3.90
N ILE A 30 0.80 -19.04 4.51
CA ILE A 30 1.38 -17.86 3.82
C ILE A 30 2.75 -18.21 3.26
N GLY A 31 3.61 -18.83 4.04
CA GLY A 31 4.94 -19.26 3.61
C GLY A 31 4.90 -20.27 2.47
N ASP A 32 4.03 -21.29 2.59
CA ASP A 32 3.82 -22.31 1.54
C ASP A 32 3.30 -21.66 0.25
N ARG A 33 2.33 -20.76 0.36
CA ARG A 33 1.76 -20.04 -0.77
C ARG A 33 2.82 -19.20 -1.50
N ALA A 34 3.61 -18.43 -0.77
CA ALA A 34 4.68 -17.63 -1.35
C ALA A 34 5.71 -18.50 -2.10
N ARG A 35 6.08 -19.65 -1.52
CA ARG A 35 6.98 -20.61 -2.18
C ARG A 35 6.37 -21.22 -3.43
N ALA A 36 5.09 -21.56 -3.42
CA ALA A 36 4.38 -22.11 -4.57
C ALA A 36 4.31 -21.12 -5.74
N ILE A 37 3.93 -19.86 -5.46
CA ILE A 37 3.88 -18.81 -6.48
C ILE A 37 5.25 -18.56 -7.09
N ALA A 38 6.31 -18.56 -6.29
CA ALA A 38 7.69 -18.34 -6.75
C ALA A 38 8.20 -19.40 -7.75
N GLN A 39 7.50 -20.52 -7.93
CA GLN A 39 7.84 -21.57 -8.89
C GLN A 39 7.03 -21.48 -10.20
N LEU A 40 6.07 -20.57 -10.30
CA LEU A 40 5.25 -20.39 -11.49
C LEU A 40 5.98 -19.50 -12.51
N ASP A 41 5.63 -19.67 -13.78
CA ASP A 41 6.08 -18.77 -14.84
C ASP A 41 5.32 -17.43 -14.81
N ASP A 42 5.95 -16.41 -15.36
CA ASP A 42 5.43 -15.04 -15.33
C ASP A 42 4.09 -14.91 -16.08
N ALA A 43 3.87 -15.68 -17.14
CA ALA A 43 2.62 -15.63 -17.92
C ALA A 43 1.44 -16.18 -17.10
N THR A 44 1.65 -17.27 -16.37
CA THR A 44 0.65 -17.85 -15.44
C THR A 44 0.32 -16.85 -14.35
N ILE A 45 1.31 -16.23 -13.74
CA ILE A 45 1.12 -15.23 -12.68
C ILE A 45 0.36 -14.02 -13.21
N LEU A 46 0.80 -13.43 -14.32
CA LEU A 46 0.15 -12.27 -14.94
C LEU A 46 -1.31 -12.54 -15.29
N ALA A 47 -1.60 -13.72 -15.86
CA ALA A 47 -2.98 -14.11 -16.18
C ALA A 47 -3.87 -14.21 -14.95
N GLU A 48 -3.30 -14.63 -13.83
CA GLU A 48 -4.03 -14.69 -12.56
C GLU A 48 -4.15 -13.29 -11.91
N GLU A 49 -3.08 -12.48 -11.88
CA GLU A 49 -3.13 -11.10 -11.38
C GLU A 49 -4.20 -10.28 -12.10
N ALA A 50 -4.35 -10.46 -13.42
CA ALA A 50 -5.39 -9.80 -14.21
C ALA A 50 -6.82 -10.19 -13.81
N LYS A 51 -7.02 -11.37 -13.22
CA LYS A 51 -8.32 -11.79 -12.64
C LYS A 51 -8.51 -11.27 -11.23
N LEU A 52 -7.44 -11.29 -10.41
CA LEU A 52 -7.51 -10.95 -8.99
C LEU A 52 -7.64 -9.44 -8.77
N ALA A 53 -6.93 -8.61 -9.54
CA ALA A 53 -6.85 -7.18 -9.29
C ALA A 53 -8.22 -6.47 -9.35
N PRO A 54 -9.13 -6.74 -10.32
CA PRO A 54 -10.46 -6.17 -10.28
C PRO A 54 -11.30 -6.66 -9.09
N ILE A 55 -11.12 -7.92 -8.66
CA ILE A 55 -11.80 -8.46 -7.47
C ILE A 55 -11.33 -7.72 -6.22
N ALA A 56 -10.01 -7.52 -6.04
CA ALA A 56 -9.46 -6.76 -4.93
C ALA A 56 -10.02 -5.33 -4.87
N SER A 57 -10.13 -4.68 -6.03
CA SER A 57 -10.78 -3.36 -6.13
C SER A 57 -12.24 -3.38 -5.69
N ASP A 58 -12.99 -4.42 -6.08
CA ASP A 58 -14.40 -4.59 -5.66
C ASP A 58 -14.51 -4.87 -4.15
N LEU A 59 -13.56 -5.60 -3.54
CA LEU A 59 -13.50 -5.78 -2.09
C LEU A 59 -13.26 -4.44 -1.38
N LEU A 60 -12.31 -3.62 -1.85
CA LEU A 60 -12.10 -2.28 -1.31
C LEU A 60 -13.36 -1.41 -1.47
N ARG A 61 -14.07 -1.47 -2.60
CA ARG A 61 -15.35 -0.73 -2.76
C ARG A 61 -16.38 -1.18 -1.74
N LYS A 62 -16.45 -2.47 -1.42
CA LYS A 62 -17.35 -3.01 -0.39
C LYS A 62 -16.99 -2.59 1.03
N VAL A 63 -15.76 -2.12 1.27
CA VAL A 63 -15.35 -1.52 2.56
C VAL A 63 -16.00 -0.15 2.79
N ALA A 64 -16.32 0.60 1.74
CA ALA A 64 -16.79 1.99 1.85
C ALA A 64 -17.92 2.22 2.87
N PRO A 65 -18.95 1.37 3.03
CA PRO A 65 -20.00 1.54 4.05
C PRO A 65 -19.49 1.46 5.49
N LEU A 66 -18.32 0.85 5.74
CA LEU A 66 -17.69 0.76 7.06
C LEU A 66 -16.95 2.06 7.41
N ILE A 67 -16.60 2.87 6.40
CA ILE A 67 -15.84 4.11 6.56
C ILE A 67 -16.78 5.26 6.92
N ARG A 68 -17.19 5.27 8.17
CA ARG A 68 -18.11 6.26 8.73
C ARG A 68 -17.77 6.54 10.18
N LYS A 69 -18.29 7.61 10.75
CA LYS A 69 -18.17 7.90 12.17
C LYS A 69 -18.52 6.65 13.01
N GLY A 70 -17.64 6.27 13.91
CA GLY A 70 -17.82 5.11 14.77
C GLY A 70 -17.51 3.76 14.14
N GLY A 71 -17.18 3.66 12.84
CA GLY A 71 -16.56 2.48 12.26
C GLY A 71 -15.14 2.29 12.79
N THR A 72 -14.57 1.10 12.69
CA THR A 72 -13.25 0.76 13.23
C THR A 72 -12.37 0.05 12.23
N GLY A 73 -11.05 0.12 12.44
CA GLY A 73 -10.08 -0.64 11.65
C GLY A 73 -10.28 -2.15 11.79
N THR A 74 -10.57 -2.62 12.99
CA THR A 74 -10.85 -4.04 13.27
C THR A 74 -12.03 -4.55 12.44
N ALA A 75 -13.15 -3.80 12.39
CA ALA A 75 -14.30 -4.20 11.59
C ALA A 75 -13.98 -4.27 10.06
N VAL A 76 -13.09 -3.38 9.58
CA VAL A 76 -12.59 -3.46 8.20
C VAL A 76 -11.77 -4.71 7.97
N GLN A 77 -10.87 -5.05 8.90
CA GLN A 77 -10.07 -6.28 8.83
C GLN A 77 -10.93 -7.54 8.84
N GLU A 78 -11.87 -7.63 9.76
CA GLU A 78 -12.81 -8.76 9.86
C GLU A 78 -13.57 -8.97 8.55
N PHE A 79 -14.14 -7.89 8.00
CA PHE A 79 -14.81 -7.94 6.71
C PHE A 79 -13.90 -8.47 5.61
N LEU A 80 -12.66 -7.95 5.49
CA LEU A 80 -11.74 -8.38 4.44
C LEU A 80 -11.26 -9.82 4.64
N LEU A 81 -11.07 -10.29 5.88
CA LEU A 81 -10.74 -11.68 6.17
C LEU A 81 -11.86 -12.63 5.75
N ASP A 82 -13.10 -12.26 5.99
CA ASP A 82 -14.26 -13.04 5.53
C ASP A 82 -14.30 -13.13 4.00
N GLN A 83 -14.02 -12.01 3.32
CA GLN A 83 -13.94 -12.00 1.87
C GLN A 83 -12.76 -12.83 1.35
N TYR A 84 -11.59 -12.76 1.99
CA TYR A 84 -10.44 -13.61 1.62
C TYR A 84 -10.79 -15.09 1.75
N ALA A 85 -11.46 -15.47 2.84
CA ALA A 85 -11.90 -16.87 3.03
C ALA A 85 -12.85 -17.33 1.91
N GLN A 86 -13.81 -16.49 1.50
CA GLN A 86 -14.74 -16.80 0.40
C GLN A 86 -14.03 -16.99 -0.95
N HIS A 87 -12.94 -16.27 -1.18
CA HIS A 87 -12.14 -16.36 -2.42
C HIS A 87 -11.00 -17.39 -2.33
N GLY A 88 -10.78 -18.06 -1.17
CA GLY A 88 -9.63 -18.92 -0.94
C GLY A 88 -8.30 -18.18 -0.93
N TRP A 89 -8.30 -16.89 -0.60
CA TRP A 89 -7.12 -16.04 -0.53
C TRP A 89 -6.47 -16.09 0.85
N LEU A 90 -5.17 -15.83 0.90
CA LEU A 90 -4.40 -15.68 2.13
C LEU A 90 -4.00 -14.22 2.37
N PRO A 91 -4.04 -13.76 3.65
CA PRO A 91 -3.68 -12.38 4.03
C PRO A 91 -2.16 -12.20 4.05
N MET A 92 -1.56 -11.79 2.94
CA MET A 92 -0.11 -11.74 2.76
C MET A 92 0.60 -10.60 3.49
N MET A 93 -0.12 -9.71 4.17
CA MET A 93 0.49 -8.73 5.08
C MET A 93 0.89 -9.35 6.40
N PHE A 94 0.07 -10.27 6.94
CA PHE A 94 0.33 -10.89 8.22
C PHE A 94 1.67 -11.62 8.24
N GLY A 95 2.47 -11.34 9.26
CA GLY A 95 3.80 -11.94 9.45
C GLY A 95 4.90 -11.37 8.53
N TYR A 96 4.58 -10.57 7.51
CA TYR A 96 5.60 -9.96 6.68
C TYR A 96 6.48 -9.00 7.48
N ARG A 97 7.76 -9.37 7.66
CA ARG A 97 8.70 -8.67 8.54
C ARG A 97 8.15 -8.43 9.95
N GLY A 98 7.27 -9.32 10.43
CA GLY A 98 6.63 -9.21 11.74
C GLY A 98 5.39 -8.33 11.78
N TYR A 99 4.81 -7.92 10.63
CA TYR A 99 3.58 -7.14 10.63
C TYR A 99 2.43 -7.90 11.30
N PRO A 100 1.70 -7.30 12.28
CA PRO A 100 0.83 -8.06 13.18
C PRO A 100 -0.59 -8.32 12.63
N ALA A 101 -0.96 -7.78 11.46
CA ALA A 101 -2.33 -7.74 10.98
C ALA A 101 -2.50 -8.23 9.53
N ALA A 102 -3.73 -8.56 9.15
CA ALA A 102 -4.08 -9.03 7.81
C ALA A 102 -4.13 -7.93 6.75
N VAL A 103 -4.42 -6.70 7.18
CA VAL A 103 -4.55 -5.50 6.37
C VAL A 103 -3.97 -4.30 7.12
N ALA A 104 -3.73 -3.18 6.43
CA ALA A 104 -3.44 -1.92 7.13
C ALA A 104 -4.65 -0.98 7.05
N VAL A 105 -4.93 -0.29 8.16
CA VAL A 105 -5.99 0.72 8.23
C VAL A 105 -5.44 1.96 8.95
N SER A 106 -5.07 2.96 8.17
CA SER A 106 -4.45 4.19 8.67
C SER A 106 -5.43 5.35 8.61
N VAL A 107 -5.46 6.19 9.66
CA VAL A 107 -6.44 7.29 9.79
C VAL A 107 -5.73 8.63 9.83
N ASN A 108 -6.21 9.60 9.06
CA ASN A 108 -5.76 11.00 9.05
C ASN A 108 -4.23 11.10 8.91
N ASN A 109 -3.55 11.59 9.96
CA ASN A 109 -2.11 11.80 10.01
C ASN A 109 -1.27 10.51 10.13
N GLN A 110 -1.90 9.35 10.32
CA GLN A 110 -1.26 8.06 10.04
C GLN A 110 -1.17 7.92 8.52
N VAL A 111 -0.03 8.20 7.95
CA VAL A 111 0.15 8.25 6.49
C VAL A 111 0.08 6.86 5.88
N SER A 112 0.65 5.85 6.54
CA SER A 112 0.74 4.47 6.03
C SER A 112 0.90 3.44 7.13
N ALA A 113 0.62 2.18 6.79
CA ALA A 113 1.00 0.93 7.46
C ALA A 113 0.52 0.78 8.93
N ALA A 114 -0.47 1.56 9.38
CA ALA A 114 -1.02 1.39 10.73
C ALA A 114 -1.79 0.05 10.83
N PRO A 115 -1.49 -0.79 11.84
CA PRO A 115 -2.32 -1.94 12.13
C PRO A 115 -3.75 -1.50 12.49
N PRO A 116 -4.78 -2.30 12.13
CA PRO A 116 -6.17 -2.03 12.51
C PRO A 116 -6.34 -1.96 14.01
N THR A 117 -7.22 -1.07 14.48
CA THR A 117 -7.57 -0.91 15.90
C THR A 117 -9.08 -0.77 16.08
N ASP A 118 -9.54 -0.92 17.34
CA ASP A 118 -10.94 -0.69 17.76
C ASP A 118 -11.24 0.78 17.99
N VAL A 119 -10.27 1.67 17.78
CA VAL A 119 -10.50 3.11 17.90
C VAL A 119 -11.49 3.55 16.82
N PRO A 120 -12.63 4.15 17.22
CA PRO A 120 -13.64 4.58 16.25
C PRO A 120 -13.12 5.67 15.30
N PHE A 121 -13.45 5.55 14.02
CA PHE A 121 -13.12 6.60 13.06
C PHE A 121 -13.78 7.93 13.44
N PRO A 122 -13.03 9.05 13.34
CA PRO A 122 -13.58 10.39 13.54
C PRO A 122 -14.71 10.71 12.56
N ASP A 123 -15.50 11.72 12.88
CA ASP A 123 -16.57 12.22 12.02
C ASP A 123 -16.03 12.74 10.68
N ALA A 124 -14.93 13.51 10.73
CA ALA A 124 -14.18 13.97 9.56
C ALA A 124 -12.85 13.21 9.47
N ALA A 125 -12.72 12.30 8.52
CA ALA A 125 -11.51 11.49 8.38
C ALA A 125 -11.21 11.08 6.93
N LEU A 126 -9.91 10.87 6.68
CA LEU A 126 -9.36 10.08 5.58
C LEU A 126 -8.89 8.74 6.11
N VAL A 127 -9.46 7.66 5.62
CA VAL A 127 -9.12 6.29 6.05
C VAL A 127 -8.47 5.55 4.87
N LYS A 128 -7.22 5.18 5.03
CA LYS A 128 -6.43 4.39 4.08
C LYS A 128 -6.58 2.92 4.41
N VAL A 129 -7.09 2.14 3.48
CA VAL A 129 -7.23 0.69 3.62
C VAL A 129 -6.33 0.02 2.59
N GLU A 130 -5.33 -0.72 3.06
CA GLU A 130 -4.43 -1.49 2.22
C GLU A 130 -4.68 -2.96 2.40
N LEU A 131 -4.97 -3.64 1.29
CA LEU A 131 -5.04 -5.08 1.23
C LEU A 131 -3.88 -5.64 0.41
N ILE A 132 -3.29 -6.72 0.89
CA ILE A 132 -2.34 -7.54 0.15
C ILE A 132 -2.70 -9.00 0.43
N ALA A 133 -3.07 -9.70 -0.62
CA ALA A 133 -3.51 -11.09 -0.53
C ALA A 133 -2.87 -11.95 -1.63
N ALA A 134 -3.05 -13.25 -1.56
CA ALA A 134 -2.67 -14.16 -2.62
C ALA A 134 -3.73 -15.24 -2.84
N SER A 135 -4.02 -15.52 -4.12
CA SER A 135 -4.69 -16.74 -4.56
C SER A 135 -3.70 -17.92 -4.57
N ALA A 136 -4.07 -19.03 -5.18
CA ALA A 136 -3.13 -20.15 -5.36
C ALA A 136 -1.97 -19.82 -6.30
N GLN A 137 -2.11 -18.85 -7.20
CA GLN A 137 -1.21 -18.65 -8.33
C GLN A 137 -0.63 -17.24 -8.46
N ALA A 138 -1.14 -16.25 -7.72
CA ALA A 138 -0.61 -14.89 -7.79
C ALA A 138 -0.87 -14.07 -6.52
N HIS A 139 -0.08 -13.01 -6.37
CA HIS A 139 -0.30 -11.96 -5.39
C HIS A 139 -1.23 -10.86 -5.95
N VAL A 140 -1.96 -10.20 -5.08
CA VAL A 140 -2.72 -9.00 -5.39
C VAL A 140 -2.53 -7.97 -4.28
N ALA A 141 -2.39 -6.71 -4.67
CA ALA A 141 -2.21 -5.62 -3.71
C ALA A 141 -2.89 -4.36 -4.20
N GLN A 142 -3.64 -3.71 -3.34
CA GLN A 142 -4.17 -2.37 -3.60
C GLN A 142 -4.38 -1.62 -2.30
N VAL A 143 -4.14 -0.33 -2.30
CA VAL A 143 -4.54 0.58 -1.23
C VAL A 143 -5.45 1.65 -1.78
N TRP A 144 -6.45 2.03 -0.99
CA TRP A 144 -7.34 3.14 -1.32
C TRP A 144 -7.66 3.98 -0.10
N THR A 145 -7.70 5.29 -0.31
CA THR A 145 -8.12 6.26 0.71
C THR A 145 -9.59 6.58 0.52
N PHE A 146 -10.36 6.42 1.58
CA PHE A 146 -11.76 6.78 1.67
C PHE A 146 -11.92 8.03 2.54
N ALA A 147 -12.84 8.88 2.16
CA ALA A 147 -13.26 10.02 2.99
C ALA A 147 -14.55 9.65 3.72
N THR A 148 -14.63 9.94 5.04
CA THR A 148 -15.91 9.85 5.74
C THR A 148 -16.91 10.86 5.16
N PRO A 149 -18.22 10.67 5.35
CA PRO A 149 -19.24 11.60 4.81
C PRO A 149 -18.98 13.07 5.17
N ASN A 150 -18.47 13.34 6.37
CA ASN A 150 -18.19 14.69 6.88
C ASN A 150 -16.72 15.11 6.75
N ALA A 151 -15.94 14.43 5.91
CA ALA A 151 -14.56 14.86 5.63
C ALA A 151 -14.51 16.33 5.19
N THR A 152 -13.50 17.05 5.66
CA THR A 152 -13.35 18.49 5.40
C THR A 152 -13.08 18.78 3.92
N PRO A 153 -13.32 20.00 3.45
CA PRO A 153 -12.93 20.40 2.09
C PRO A 153 -11.44 20.20 1.80
N ALA A 154 -10.56 20.46 2.79
CA ALA A 154 -9.12 20.24 2.65
C ALA A 154 -8.77 18.75 2.48
N GLN A 155 -9.40 17.86 3.26
CA GLN A 155 -9.26 16.41 3.12
C GLN A 155 -9.71 15.91 1.75
N ARG A 156 -10.86 16.39 1.28
CA ARG A 156 -11.37 16.04 -0.07
C ARG A 156 -10.44 16.55 -1.17
N GLN A 157 -9.91 17.76 -1.04
CA GLN A 157 -8.97 18.32 -2.00
C GLN A 157 -7.67 17.51 -2.05
N LEU A 158 -7.11 17.13 -0.90
CA LEU A 158 -5.91 16.28 -0.84
C LEU A 158 -6.16 14.92 -1.53
N LEU A 159 -7.31 14.29 -1.26
CA LEU A 159 -7.68 13.03 -1.90
C LEU A 159 -7.84 13.16 -3.41
N MET A 160 -8.49 14.23 -3.88
CA MET A 160 -8.63 14.51 -5.32
C MET A 160 -7.27 14.75 -6.00
N THR A 161 -6.37 15.46 -5.34
CA THR A 161 -5.00 15.66 -5.83
C THR A 161 -4.27 14.32 -5.98
N ALA A 162 -4.33 13.45 -4.96
CA ALA A 162 -3.72 12.13 -5.02
C ALA A 162 -4.33 11.24 -6.11
N ARG A 163 -5.64 11.31 -6.34
CA ARG A 163 -6.32 10.58 -7.44
C ARG A 163 -5.80 11.03 -8.81
N ARG A 164 -5.68 12.34 -9.05
CA ARG A 164 -5.08 12.87 -10.28
C ARG A 164 -3.64 12.43 -10.43
N ALA A 165 -2.86 12.49 -9.34
CA ALA A 165 -1.47 12.04 -9.34
C ALA A 165 -1.34 10.56 -9.71
N LEU A 166 -2.20 9.68 -9.16
CA LEU A 166 -2.21 8.27 -9.53
C LEU A 166 -2.58 8.07 -11.00
N ALA A 167 -3.62 8.73 -11.48
CA ALA A 167 -4.05 8.64 -12.88
C ALA A 167 -2.95 9.11 -13.84
N ASN A 168 -2.29 10.24 -13.53
CA ASN A 168 -1.19 10.76 -14.33
C ASN A 168 0.03 9.83 -14.30
N GLY A 169 0.40 9.30 -13.12
CA GLY A 169 1.47 8.31 -13.00
C GLY A 169 1.21 7.06 -13.82
N VAL A 170 0.00 6.51 -13.74
CA VAL A 170 -0.40 5.33 -14.54
C VAL A 170 -0.35 5.61 -16.04
N ALA A 171 -0.75 6.80 -16.48
CA ALA A 171 -0.70 7.20 -17.90
C ALA A 171 0.72 7.23 -18.48
N HIS A 172 1.76 7.30 -17.62
CA HIS A 172 3.17 7.26 -18.02
C HIS A 172 3.80 5.85 -17.93
N VAL A 173 3.01 4.82 -17.67
CA VAL A 173 3.49 3.42 -17.72
C VAL A 173 3.48 2.95 -19.17
N GLN A 174 4.67 2.68 -19.73
CA GLN A 174 4.84 2.23 -21.11
C GLN A 174 6.16 1.47 -21.28
N GLY A 175 6.13 0.40 -22.05
CA GLY A 175 7.34 -0.38 -22.39
C GLY A 175 8.39 0.47 -23.10
N GLY A 176 9.65 0.31 -22.70
CA GLY A 176 10.77 1.07 -23.24
C GLY A 176 10.96 2.47 -22.63
N GLU A 177 9.97 3.01 -21.92
CA GLU A 177 10.08 4.27 -21.22
C GLU A 177 10.77 4.12 -19.87
N ARG A 178 11.36 5.21 -19.36
CA ARG A 178 12.02 5.21 -18.06
C ARG A 178 11.00 5.19 -16.92
N LEU A 179 11.20 4.30 -15.96
CA LEU A 179 10.33 4.19 -14.78
C LEU A 179 10.24 5.51 -13.97
N ALA A 180 11.29 6.34 -13.99
CA ALA A 180 11.29 7.67 -13.35
C ALA A 180 10.23 8.62 -13.93
N ASN A 181 9.75 8.40 -15.16
CA ASN A 181 8.68 9.21 -15.76
C ASN A 181 7.38 9.09 -14.96
N VAL A 182 7.10 7.90 -14.42
CA VAL A 182 5.93 7.66 -13.54
C VAL A 182 6.00 8.54 -12.28
N GLY A 183 7.16 8.54 -11.61
CA GLY A 183 7.35 9.37 -10.41
C GLY A 183 7.32 10.87 -10.69
N ALA A 184 7.87 11.30 -11.82
CA ALA A 184 7.84 12.71 -12.24
C ALA A 184 6.41 13.18 -12.51
N ALA A 185 5.59 12.36 -13.18
CA ALA A 185 4.18 12.66 -13.45
C ALA A 185 3.35 12.74 -12.16
N ILE A 186 3.59 11.82 -11.19
CA ILE A 186 2.97 11.87 -9.86
C ILE A 186 3.35 13.18 -9.15
N GLN A 187 4.65 13.49 -9.09
CA GLN A 187 5.14 14.71 -8.42
C GLN A 187 4.53 15.99 -9.00
N GLN A 188 4.40 16.06 -10.31
CA GLN A 188 3.80 17.22 -10.98
C GLN A 188 2.38 17.52 -10.47
N GLU A 189 1.54 16.51 -10.33
CA GLU A 189 0.17 16.67 -9.81
C GLU A 189 0.15 17.00 -8.31
N LEU A 190 1.06 16.41 -7.54
CA LEU A 190 1.16 16.71 -6.12
C LEU A 190 1.58 18.17 -5.89
N ASP A 191 2.57 18.65 -6.64
CA ASP A 191 3.04 20.06 -6.56
C ASP A 191 1.93 21.03 -6.95
N ALA A 192 1.20 20.75 -8.05
CA ALA A 192 0.06 21.57 -8.49
C ALA A 192 -1.08 21.60 -7.45
N GLY A 193 -1.24 20.53 -6.68
CA GLY A 193 -2.23 20.43 -5.61
C GLY A 193 -1.72 20.82 -4.22
N HIS A 194 -0.49 21.36 -4.11
CA HIS A 194 0.17 21.75 -2.86
C HIS A 194 0.25 20.58 -1.84
N ALA A 195 0.41 19.35 -2.33
CA ALA A 195 0.68 18.17 -1.52
C ALA A 195 2.15 17.75 -1.65
N VAL A 196 2.68 17.07 -0.64
CA VAL A 196 4.06 16.59 -0.64
C VAL A 196 4.11 15.07 -0.73
N ALA A 197 5.01 14.55 -1.56
CA ALA A 197 5.25 13.12 -1.66
C ALA A 197 5.97 12.60 -0.42
N VAL A 198 5.52 11.46 0.09
CA VAL A 198 6.18 10.70 1.16
C VAL A 198 7.17 9.74 0.51
N ARG A 199 8.42 9.73 0.98
CA ARG A 199 9.54 9.03 0.33
C ARG A 199 9.97 7.74 1.03
N GLU A 200 9.40 7.45 2.19
CA GLU A 200 9.74 6.31 3.04
C GLU A 200 9.21 4.99 2.49
N PHE A 201 8.20 5.05 1.64
CA PHE A 201 7.65 3.91 0.91
C PHE A 201 7.58 4.19 -0.59
N ALA A 202 7.55 3.13 -1.37
CA ALA A 202 7.45 3.19 -2.82
C ALA A 202 6.52 2.10 -3.34
N GLY A 203 6.02 2.27 -4.54
CA GLY A 203 5.48 1.19 -5.34
C GLY A 203 6.56 0.19 -5.74
N TYR A 204 6.20 -0.89 -6.40
CA TYR A 204 7.09 -2.00 -6.70
C TYR A 204 6.56 -2.84 -7.87
N ALA A 205 7.46 -3.59 -8.51
CA ALA A 205 7.05 -4.64 -9.42
C ALA A 205 6.50 -5.85 -8.64
N MET A 206 5.53 -6.54 -9.23
CA MET A 206 4.90 -7.76 -8.70
C MET A 206 5.17 -8.94 -9.64
N GLY A 207 4.92 -10.15 -9.16
CA GLY A 207 5.12 -11.39 -9.89
C GLY A 207 5.41 -12.56 -8.96
N GLN A 208 6.48 -13.32 -9.21
CA GLN A 208 6.89 -14.48 -8.39
C GLN A 208 7.07 -14.14 -6.90
N ALA A 209 7.43 -12.90 -6.57
CA ALA A 209 7.37 -12.39 -5.20
C ALA A 209 6.38 -11.23 -5.12
N ARG A 210 5.76 -11.08 -3.95
CA ARG A 210 4.82 -10.02 -3.63
C ARG A 210 5.38 -8.61 -3.89
N ILE A 211 6.64 -8.42 -3.59
CA ILE A 211 7.39 -7.17 -3.79
C ILE A 211 8.69 -7.52 -4.51
N GLN A 212 8.87 -6.98 -5.69
CA GLN A 212 10.06 -7.18 -6.52
C GLN A 212 10.66 -5.84 -6.94
N LYS A 213 11.89 -5.89 -7.42
CA LYS A 213 12.48 -4.78 -8.17
C LYS A 213 11.93 -4.75 -9.61
N PRO A 214 11.87 -3.56 -10.21
CA PRO A 214 12.25 -2.26 -9.66
C PRO A 214 11.24 -1.70 -8.67
N GLN A 215 11.71 -0.80 -7.79
CA GLN A 215 10.80 0.06 -7.03
C GLN A 215 10.23 1.15 -7.93
N VAL A 216 8.94 1.44 -7.77
CA VAL A 216 8.21 2.50 -8.47
C VAL A 216 8.10 3.70 -7.53
N LEU A 217 8.98 4.68 -7.71
CA LEU A 217 8.99 5.85 -6.85
C LEU A 217 7.83 6.77 -7.18
N GLY A 218 7.07 7.21 -6.18
CA GLY A 218 5.93 8.14 -6.31
C GLY A 218 6.36 9.62 -6.31
N TYR A 219 7.60 9.91 -6.70
CA TYR A 219 8.17 11.25 -6.74
C TYR A 219 9.29 11.34 -7.78
N LYS A 220 9.60 12.58 -8.21
CA LYS A 220 10.65 12.84 -9.17
C LYS A 220 12.03 12.51 -8.58
N VAL A 221 12.84 11.81 -9.35
CA VAL A 221 14.26 11.56 -9.08
C VAL A 221 15.10 12.00 -10.28
N GLU A 222 16.30 12.45 -9.99
CA GLU A 222 17.29 12.76 -11.01
C GLU A 222 18.17 11.54 -11.29
N GLY A 223 18.72 11.47 -12.49
CA GLY A 223 19.65 10.41 -12.86
C GLY A 223 19.03 9.27 -13.65
N ASP A 224 19.75 8.15 -13.70
CA ASP A 224 19.35 6.98 -14.47
C ASP A 224 18.27 6.18 -13.75
N SER A 225 17.38 5.57 -14.53
CA SER A 225 16.28 4.75 -14.02
C SER A 225 16.04 3.59 -14.98
N PRO A 226 15.60 2.43 -14.46
CA PRO A 226 15.32 1.27 -15.31
C PRO A 226 14.25 1.59 -16.36
N LEU A 227 14.37 0.92 -17.52
CA LEU A 227 13.32 0.91 -18.52
C LEU A 227 12.24 -0.09 -18.12
N MET A 228 10.98 0.30 -18.29
CA MET A 228 9.84 -0.59 -18.11
C MET A 228 9.81 -1.63 -19.22
N GLN A 229 9.58 -2.89 -18.85
CA GLN A 229 9.57 -4.00 -19.80
C GLN A 229 8.14 -4.50 -20.01
N PRO A 230 7.70 -4.74 -21.27
CA PRO A 230 6.40 -5.37 -21.54
C PRO A 230 6.23 -6.68 -20.76
N GLY A 231 5.06 -6.90 -20.19
CA GLY A 231 4.73 -8.03 -19.31
C GLY A 231 5.04 -7.82 -17.83
N GLN A 232 5.76 -6.78 -17.46
CA GLN A 232 5.91 -6.44 -16.05
C GLN A 232 4.58 -5.96 -15.45
N VAL A 233 4.29 -6.38 -14.21
CA VAL A 233 3.21 -5.79 -13.41
C VAL A 233 3.82 -4.85 -12.38
N LEU A 234 3.39 -3.61 -12.40
CA LEU A 234 3.80 -2.57 -11.48
C LEU A 234 2.64 -2.22 -10.56
N ASN A 235 2.87 -2.18 -9.25
CA ASN A 235 1.95 -1.55 -8.32
C ASN A 235 2.41 -0.10 -8.12
N VAL A 236 1.74 0.81 -8.80
CA VAL A 236 2.03 2.24 -8.77
C VAL A 236 1.38 2.84 -7.54
N TYR A 237 2.18 3.46 -6.66
CA TYR A 237 1.70 4.08 -5.42
C TYR A 237 1.79 5.59 -5.49
N VAL A 238 0.77 6.26 -4.98
CA VAL A 238 0.81 7.65 -4.54
C VAL A 238 0.68 7.65 -3.03
N ILE A 239 1.72 8.10 -2.35
CA ILE A 239 1.73 8.31 -0.90
C ILE A 239 2.07 9.78 -0.70
N ALA A 240 1.10 10.53 -0.24
CA ALA A 240 1.21 11.97 -0.13
C ALA A 240 0.55 12.50 1.15
N LYS A 241 0.92 13.70 1.54
CA LYS A 241 0.33 14.38 2.68
C LYS A 241 0.23 15.89 2.45
N ALA A 242 -0.62 16.53 3.20
CA ALA A 242 -0.61 17.99 3.33
C ALA A 242 0.59 18.45 4.19
N GLY A 243 0.86 19.74 4.20
CA GLY A 243 1.88 20.34 5.05
C GLY A 243 3.31 20.06 4.60
N THR A 244 4.18 19.69 5.55
CA THR A 244 5.62 19.49 5.32
C THR A 244 6.00 18.04 5.05
N VAL A 245 7.20 17.76 4.54
CA VAL A 245 7.66 16.40 4.19
C VAL A 245 7.92 15.47 5.38
N GLY A 246 7.96 15.98 6.61
CA GLY A 246 8.38 15.20 7.78
C GLY A 246 7.41 14.09 8.15
N VAL A 247 7.94 12.88 8.31
CA VAL A 247 7.23 11.71 8.83
C VAL A 247 8.10 10.95 9.84
N ARG A 248 7.48 10.14 10.69
CA ARG A 248 8.16 9.30 11.68
C ARG A 248 7.37 8.05 11.98
N TYR A 249 8.05 6.96 12.33
CA TYR A 249 7.39 5.78 12.85
C TYR A 249 6.85 6.00 14.26
N GLN A 250 5.71 5.39 14.55
CA GLN A 250 5.03 5.48 15.85
C GLN A 250 5.48 4.35 16.77
N PRO A 251 6.12 4.65 17.93
CA PRO A 251 6.28 3.65 18.98
C PRO A 251 4.92 3.33 19.64
N PRO A 252 4.71 2.11 20.16
CA PRO A 252 5.63 0.99 20.18
C PRO A 252 5.49 0.07 18.94
N ASP A 253 4.55 0.33 18.03
CA ASP A 253 4.27 -0.58 16.93
C ASP A 253 5.35 -0.52 15.84
N PHE A 254 6.01 0.62 15.67
CA PHE A 254 7.03 0.89 14.64
C PHE A 254 6.61 0.56 13.20
N TRP A 255 5.30 0.39 12.96
CA TRP A 255 4.71 0.18 11.64
C TRP A 255 4.00 1.44 11.14
N SER A 256 3.21 2.06 12.00
CA SER A 256 2.47 3.28 11.67
C SER A 256 3.42 4.41 11.32
N LEU A 257 3.36 4.91 10.09
CA LEU A 257 4.08 6.10 9.66
C LEU A 257 3.21 7.33 9.89
N LEU A 258 3.63 8.23 10.77
CA LEU A 258 2.90 9.44 11.14
C LEU A 258 3.51 10.68 10.48
N SER A 259 2.68 11.63 10.10
CA SER A 259 3.16 12.98 9.79
C SER A 259 3.66 13.68 11.06
N THR A 260 4.80 14.40 10.97
CA THR A 260 5.38 15.08 12.13
C THR A 260 4.69 16.40 12.48
N ASP A 261 3.98 16.97 11.52
CA ASP A 261 3.21 18.20 11.64
C ASP A 261 1.70 17.96 11.93
N GLY A 262 1.29 16.70 12.09
CA GLY A 262 -0.10 16.33 12.32
C GLY A 262 -1.01 16.44 11.09
N ALA A 263 -0.46 16.80 9.92
CA ALA A 263 -1.24 16.95 8.69
C ALA A 263 -1.72 15.61 8.14
N ASP A 264 -2.88 15.62 7.48
CA ASP A 264 -3.49 14.42 6.89
C ASP A 264 -2.65 13.85 5.74
N GLY A 265 -2.65 12.52 5.66
CA GLY A 265 -2.04 11.76 4.58
C GLY A 265 -3.07 10.99 3.75
N VAL A 266 -2.69 10.68 2.52
CA VAL A 266 -3.42 9.85 1.58
C VAL A 266 -2.51 8.78 1.00
N MET A 267 -3.08 7.63 0.65
CA MET A 267 -2.38 6.55 0.00
C MET A 267 -3.31 5.87 -1.00
N LEU A 268 -2.87 5.79 -2.24
CA LEU A 268 -3.60 5.17 -3.33
C LEU A 268 -2.65 4.29 -4.13
N SER A 269 -3.13 3.17 -4.67
CA SER A 269 -2.33 2.41 -5.63
C SER A 269 -3.16 1.76 -6.72
N ALA A 270 -2.48 1.40 -7.80
CA ALA A 270 -3.04 0.65 -8.90
C ALA A 270 -2.05 -0.39 -9.42
N MET A 271 -2.53 -1.61 -9.64
CA MET A 271 -1.78 -2.65 -10.38
C MET A 271 -1.93 -2.40 -11.87
N VAL A 272 -0.81 -2.30 -12.56
CA VAL A 272 -0.72 -1.93 -13.98
C VAL A 272 0.24 -2.87 -14.69
N GLU A 273 -0.20 -3.49 -15.76
CA GLU A 273 0.68 -4.23 -16.67
C GLU A 273 1.31 -3.26 -17.67
N VAL A 274 2.61 -3.36 -17.86
CA VAL A 274 3.34 -2.67 -18.91
C VAL A 274 3.10 -3.39 -20.24
N THR A 275 2.60 -2.67 -21.25
CA THR A 275 2.52 -3.18 -22.62
C THR A 275 3.53 -2.51 -23.53
N ALA A 276 3.75 -3.02 -24.74
CA ALA A 276 4.73 -2.43 -25.68
C ALA A 276 4.41 -0.96 -25.97
N ASP A 277 3.13 -0.65 -26.19
CA ASP A 277 2.67 0.66 -26.66
C ASP A 277 1.96 1.49 -25.57
N GLY A 278 2.04 1.04 -24.30
CA GLY A 278 1.36 1.73 -23.18
C GLY A 278 1.21 0.82 -21.98
N HIS A 279 -0.02 0.73 -21.44
CA HIS A 279 -0.31 -0.08 -20.26
C HIS A 279 -1.72 -0.67 -20.30
N ARG A 280 -1.92 -1.71 -19.49
CA ARG A 280 -3.23 -2.24 -19.15
C ARG A 280 -3.45 -2.08 -17.64
N LEU A 281 -4.43 -1.29 -17.26
CA LEU A 281 -4.84 -1.17 -15.86
C LEU A 281 -5.49 -2.49 -15.41
N LEU A 282 -4.88 -3.18 -14.44
CA LEU A 282 -5.39 -4.44 -13.91
C LEU A 282 -6.40 -4.20 -12.77
N SER A 283 -6.07 -3.33 -11.83
CA SER A 283 -6.98 -2.92 -10.77
C SER A 283 -7.91 -1.79 -11.24
N ARG A 284 -9.00 -1.55 -10.51
CA ARG A 284 -9.89 -0.41 -10.79
C ARG A 284 -9.50 0.77 -9.90
N MET A 285 -9.56 1.97 -10.45
CA MET A 285 -9.58 3.19 -9.65
C MET A 285 -10.99 3.32 -9.04
N LEU A 286 -11.06 3.59 -7.75
CA LEU A 286 -12.33 3.72 -7.05
C LEU A 286 -12.73 5.20 -6.97
N ASP A 287 -14.01 5.48 -7.16
CA ASP A 287 -14.59 6.83 -7.10
C ASP A 287 -14.80 7.31 -5.65
#